data_c009d863a1f4370f2b62d493528d5a1b
#
_entry.id   c009d863a1f4370f2b62d493528d5a1b
#
_cell.length_a   1.000
_cell.length_b   1.000
_cell.length_c   1.000
_cell.angle_alpha   90.00
_cell.angle_beta   90.00
_cell.angle_gamma   90.00
#
_symmetry.space_group_name_H-M   'P 1'
#
loop_
_entity.id
_entity.type
_entity.pdbx_description
1 polymer ?
#
loop_
_entity_poly.entity_id
_entity_poly.type
_entity_poly.pdbx_seq_one_letter_code
_entity_poly.pdbx_strand_id
1 'polypeptide(L)'
;MLHDKRRLLLIAGPCSLESEANCRTVATELKALAARHPELNIIFKGSYDKANRTSLGGDRGPGMQAGLDLLAMVKKDYGFNVLTDIHGPEQCETVGKVVDVLQIPAFMCRQTDLLVAAAKTGKVVNVKKGQFLSPFEMRFVVDKLEGAKAAEIWQTDRGTTFGYQNLVVDMRSFPIMAGFGHPTIMDATHA
;
A
#
# COMPACT_ATOMS: atom_id res chain seq x y z
N MET A 1 -3.50 -12.74 10.34
CA MET A 1 -3.18 -11.31 10.16
C MET A 1 -1.74 -11.18 9.72
N LEU A 2 -1.46 -10.32 8.74
CA LEU A 2 -0.09 -10.03 8.31
C LEU A 2 0.65 -9.06 9.26
N HIS A 3 -0.09 -8.25 10.00
CA HIS A 3 0.50 -7.37 11.01
C HIS A 3 0.77 -8.13 12.32
N ASP A 4 2.05 -8.20 12.71
CA ASP A 4 2.50 -8.67 14.03
C ASP A 4 2.87 -7.46 14.90
N LYS A 5 2.10 -7.23 15.96
CA LYS A 5 2.30 -6.08 16.88
C LYS A 5 3.68 -6.08 17.59
N ARG A 6 4.37 -7.22 17.60
CA ARG A 6 5.70 -7.35 18.21
C ARG A 6 6.85 -6.96 17.28
N ARG A 7 6.53 -6.69 16.00
CA ARG A 7 7.51 -6.39 14.96
C ARG A 7 7.15 -5.08 14.27
N LEU A 8 8.17 -4.29 13.93
CA LEU A 8 7.96 -3.09 13.15
C LEU A 8 7.63 -3.48 11.70
N LEU A 9 6.47 -3.04 11.21
CA LEU A 9 6.08 -3.23 9.83
C LEU A 9 6.85 -2.25 8.92
N LEU A 10 7.63 -2.81 8.00
CA LEU A 10 8.34 -2.05 6.97
C LEU A 10 7.77 -2.40 5.59
N ILE A 11 7.18 -1.44 4.90
CA ILE A 11 6.76 -1.55 3.52
C ILE A 11 7.81 -0.88 2.65
N ALA A 12 8.57 -1.64 1.88
CA ALA A 12 9.69 -1.15 1.10
C ALA A 12 9.79 -1.86 -0.26
N GLY A 13 10.36 -1.17 -1.26
CA GLY A 13 10.51 -1.72 -2.60
C GLY A 13 10.89 -0.64 -3.62
N PRO A 14 10.98 -0.97 -4.91
CA PRO A 14 11.46 -0.06 -5.94
C PRO A 14 10.47 1.07 -6.30
N CYS A 15 9.34 1.16 -5.63
CA CYS A 15 8.22 2.06 -5.91
C CYS A 15 7.51 1.76 -7.24
N SER A 16 8.21 1.66 -8.36
CA SER A 16 7.73 1.22 -9.67
C SER A 16 8.42 -0.09 -10.06
N LEU A 17 7.69 -1.04 -10.62
CA LEU A 17 8.21 -2.33 -11.09
C LEU A 17 8.82 -2.16 -12.50
N GLU A 18 9.97 -1.49 -12.59
CA GLU A 18 10.57 -1.11 -13.88
C GLU A 18 11.17 -2.31 -14.64
N SER A 19 11.82 -3.23 -13.91
CA SER A 19 12.45 -4.41 -14.49
C SER A 19 12.64 -5.53 -13.47
N GLU A 20 12.80 -6.76 -13.96
CA GLU A 20 13.13 -7.91 -13.11
C GLU A 20 14.46 -7.69 -12.37
N ALA A 21 15.48 -7.18 -13.07
CA ALA A 21 16.80 -6.92 -12.47
C ALA A 21 16.71 -5.94 -11.29
N ASN A 22 15.95 -4.86 -11.43
CA ASN A 22 15.73 -3.89 -10.37
C ASN A 22 14.98 -4.54 -9.19
N CYS A 23 13.91 -5.29 -9.47
CA CYS A 23 13.15 -6.00 -8.43
C CYS A 23 14.03 -7.00 -7.66
N ARG A 24 14.89 -7.77 -8.35
CA ARG A 24 15.82 -8.72 -7.72
C ARG A 24 16.87 -8.01 -6.86
N THR A 25 17.46 -6.92 -7.35
CA THR A 25 18.42 -6.13 -6.58
C THR A 25 17.81 -5.64 -5.27
N VAL A 26 16.65 -5.00 -5.34
CA VAL A 26 15.97 -4.47 -4.16
C VAL A 26 15.53 -5.59 -3.22
N ALA A 27 14.99 -6.69 -3.74
CA ALA A 27 14.58 -7.83 -2.93
C ALA A 27 15.76 -8.51 -2.21
N THR A 28 16.93 -8.58 -2.86
CA THR A 28 18.16 -9.10 -2.26
C THR A 28 18.61 -8.25 -1.07
N GLU A 29 18.63 -6.93 -1.24
CA GLU A 29 18.99 -6.01 -0.15
C GLU A 29 17.99 -6.07 1.01
N LEU A 30 16.69 -6.14 0.71
CA LEU A 30 15.66 -6.30 1.74
C LEU A 30 15.77 -7.65 2.47
N LYS A 31 16.18 -8.72 1.77
CA LYS A 31 16.42 -10.02 2.38
C LYS A 31 17.61 -9.98 3.33
N ALA A 32 18.69 -9.32 2.93
CA ALA A 32 19.85 -9.10 3.78
C ALA A 32 19.50 -8.23 5.01
N LEU A 33 18.66 -7.20 4.82
CA LEU A 33 18.16 -6.37 5.92
C LEU A 33 17.32 -7.21 6.90
N ALA A 34 16.38 -8.02 6.41
CA ALA A 34 15.55 -8.89 7.24
C ALA A 34 16.38 -9.89 8.08
N ALA A 35 17.47 -10.40 7.51
CA ALA A 35 18.38 -11.30 8.23
C ALA A 35 19.12 -10.62 9.38
N ARG A 36 19.47 -9.32 9.22
CA ARG A 36 20.14 -8.53 10.27
C ARG A 36 19.17 -7.97 11.32
N HIS A 37 17.90 -7.82 10.95
CA HIS A 37 16.85 -7.17 11.74
C HIS A 37 15.61 -8.04 11.86
N PRO A 38 15.63 -9.08 12.70
CA PRO A 38 14.51 -9.99 12.87
C PRO A 38 13.25 -9.33 13.47
N GLU A 39 13.42 -8.16 14.09
CA GLU A 39 12.34 -7.31 14.58
C GLU A 39 11.51 -6.65 13.46
N LEU A 40 11.97 -6.69 12.20
CA LEU A 40 11.24 -6.15 11.06
C LEU A 40 10.32 -7.20 10.45
N ASN A 41 9.09 -6.78 10.16
CA ASN A 41 8.18 -7.49 9.27
C ASN A 41 8.16 -6.75 7.92
N ILE A 42 8.84 -7.32 6.92
CA ILE A 42 9.03 -6.63 5.64
C ILE A 42 8.00 -7.09 4.62
N ILE A 43 7.29 -6.12 4.02
CA ILE A 43 6.40 -6.30 2.88
C ILE A 43 7.06 -5.66 1.66
N PHE A 44 7.30 -6.45 0.60
CA PHE A 44 7.84 -5.90 -0.64
C PHE A 44 6.76 -5.14 -1.41
N LYS A 45 7.05 -3.89 -1.75
CA LYS A 45 6.10 -3.01 -2.46
C LYS A 45 6.61 -2.63 -3.85
N GLY A 46 5.75 -2.77 -4.84
CA GLY A 46 5.97 -2.19 -6.17
C GLY A 46 4.65 -1.95 -6.88
N SER A 47 4.53 -0.80 -7.55
CA SER A 47 3.36 -0.49 -8.36
C SER A 47 3.58 -0.96 -9.80
N TYR A 48 2.62 -1.66 -10.36
CA TYR A 48 2.62 -2.06 -11.77
C TYR A 48 2.17 -0.94 -12.70
N ASP A 49 1.46 0.05 -12.16
CA ASP A 49 0.99 1.23 -12.89
C ASP A 49 1.06 2.48 -11.99
N LYS A 50 1.64 3.52 -12.51
CA LYS A 50 1.65 4.87 -11.93
C LYS A 50 0.54 5.70 -12.59
N ALA A 51 -0.72 5.33 -12.35
CA ALA A 51 -1.89 5.86 -13.04
C ALA A 51 -2.10 7.37 -12.90
N ASN A 52 -1.45 8.01 -11.92
CA ASN A 52 -1.61 9.44 -11.62
C ASN A 52 -0.39 10.30 -12.01
N ARG A 53 0.38 9.88 -13.03
CA ARG A 53 1.48 10.70 -13.57
C ARG A 53 0.97 12.06 -14.05
N THR A 54 1.76 13.11 -13.80
CA THR A 54 1.41 14.49 -14.18
C THR A 54 1.37 14.69 -15.69
N SER A 55 2.29 14.06 -16.44
CA SER A 55 2.33 14.17 -17.90
C SER A 55 1.72 12.93 -18.57
N LEU A 56 1.03 13.14 -19.69
CA LEU A 56 0.43 12.06 -20.49
C LEU A 56 1.47 11.04 -20.97
N GLY A 57 2.69 11.48 -21.32
CA GLY A 57 3.80 10.63 -21.78
C GLY A 57 4.70 10.10 -20.66
N GLY A 58 4.33 10.30 -19.38
CA GLY A 58 5.12 9.80 -18.25
C GLY A 58 5.14 8.28 -18.21
N ASP A 59 6.27 7.71 -17.82
CA ASP A 59 6.39 6.25 -17.64
C ASP A 59 5.43 5.79 -16.53
N ARG A 60 4.52 4.92 -16.91
CA ARG A 60 3.51 4.35 -16.01
C ARG A 60 3.91 3.01 -15.40
N GLY A 61 4.99 2.41 -15.86
CA GLY A 61 5.43 1.08 -15.43
C GLY A 61 5.05 -0.03 -16.43
N PRO A 62 5.29 -1.31 -16.05
CA PRO A 62 5.18 -2.46 -16.97
C PRO A 62 3.73 -2.86 -17.32
N GLY A 63 2.74 -2.29 -16.64
CA GLY A 63 1.35 -2.73 -16.75
C GLY A 63 1.02 -3.89 -15.81
N MET A 64 -0.28 -4.20 -15.70
CA MET A 64 -0.79 -5.09 -14.66
C MET A 64 -0.21 -6.52 -14.74
N GLN A 65 -0.30 -7.18 -15.91
CA GLN A 65 0.13 -8.59 -16.00
C GLN A 65 1.63 -8.73 -15.73
N ALA A 66 2.47 -7.98 -16.43
CA ALA A 66 3.92 -8.04 -16.24
C ALA A 66 4.34 -7.66 -14.81
N GLY A 67 3.68 -6.67 -14.21
CA GLY A 67 3.95 -6.29 -12.82
C GLY A 67 3.53 -7.35 -11.82
N LEU A 68 2.42 -8.03 -12.04
CA LEU A 68 1.99 -9.16 -11.19
C LEU A 68 2.95 -10.35 -11.32
N ASP A 69 3.49 -10.62 -12.51
CA ASP A 69 4.49 -11.66 -12.71
C ASP A 69 5.79 -11.35 -11.93
N LEU A 70 6.23 -10.08 -11.94
CA LEU A 70 7.38 -9.63 -11.13
C LEU A 70 7.11 -9.78 -9.62
N LEU A 71 5.93 -9.45 -9.15
CA LEU A 71 5.58 -9.62 -7.74
C LEU A 71 5.49 -11.10 -7.34
N ALA A 72 4.93 -11.93 -8.21
CA ALA A 72 4.90 -13.40 -8.00
C ALA A 72 6.31 -13.98 -7.93
N MET A 73 7.22 -13.51 -8.79
CA MET A 73 8.64 -13.89 -8.75
C MET A 73 9.29 -13.50 -7.42
N VAL A 74 9.11 -12.26 -6.97
CA VAL A 74 9.66 -11.82 -5.67
C VAL A 74 9.12 -12.67 -4.53
N LYS A 75 7.82 -12.93 -4.52
CA LYS A 75 7.19 -13.79 -3.51
C LYS A 75 7.77 -15.19 -3.49
N LYS A 76 7.94 -15.81 -4.67
CA LYS A 76 8.46 -17.17 -4.83
C LYS A 76 9.95 -17.28 -4.45
N ASP A 77 10.78 -16.36 -4.99
CA ASP A 77 12.24 -16.49 -4.90
C ASP A 77 12.80 -15.94 -3.59
N TYR A 78 12.15 -14.94 -2.98
CA TYR A 78 12.64 -14.27 -1.76
C TYR A 78 11.76 -14.50 -0.53
N GLY A 79 10.55 -15.02 -0.70
CA GLY A 79 9.64 -15.34 0.41
C GLY A 79 9.00 -14.13 1.07
N PHE A 80 8.95 -12.96 0.41
CA PHE A 80 8.26 -11.79 0.92
C PHE A 80 6.76 -11.88 0.66
N ASN A 81 5.96 -11.35 1.60
CA ASN A 81 4.63 -10.89 1.26
C ASN A 81 4.74 -9.65 0.36
N VAL A 82 3.82 -9.49 -0.58
CA VAL A 82 3.91 -8.45 -1.60
C VAL A 82 2.69 -7.53 -1.59
N LEU A 83 2.93 -6.26 -1.93
CA LEU A 83 1.94 -5.19 -1.98
C LEU A 83 2.01 -4.45 -3.31
N THR A 84 0.85 -4.12 -3.88
CA THR A 84 0.75 -3.20 -5.02
C THR A 84 -0.47 -2.29 -4.92
N ASP A 85 -0.45 -1.20 -5.68
CA ASP A 85 -1.60 -0.30 -5.82
C ASP A 85 -2.65 -0.88 -6.76
N ILE A 86 -3.93 -0.60 -6.48
CA ILE A 86 -5.08 -0.87 -7.35
C ILE A 86 -5.77 0.45 -7.67
N HIS A 87 -6.35 0.57 -8.88
CA HIS A 87 -6.91 1.82 -9.37
C HIS A 87 -8.39 1.72 -9.80
N GLY A 88 -8.93 0.49 -9.87
CA GLY A 88 -10.33 0.23 -10.20
C GLY A 88 -10.86 -1.04 -9.55
N PRO A 89 -12.18 -1.13 -9.31
CA PRO A 89 -12.80 -2.32 -8.72
C PRO A 89 -12.55 -3.60 -9.53
N GLU A 90 -12.49 -3.49 -10.85
CA GLU A 90 -12.25 -4.59 -11.79
C GLU A 90 -10.86 -5.24 -11.65
N GLN A 91 -9.91 -4.52 -11.08
CA GLN A 91 -8.54 -5.02 -10.87
C GLN A 91 -8.43 -5.91 -9.63
N CYS A 92 -9.30 -5.68 -8.65
CA CYS A 92 -9.15 -6.23 -7.29
C CYS A 92 -9.05 -7.75 -7.27
N GLU A 93 -9.91 -8.46 -7.99
CA GLU A 93 -9.91 -9.92 -8.01
C GLU A 93 -8.63 -10.49 -8.60
N THR A 94 -8.22 -9.99 -9.76
CA THR A 94 -7.00 -10.45 -10.45
C THR A 94 -5.75 -10.17 -9.63
N VAL A 95 -5.61 -8.95 -9.11
CA VAL A 95 -4.48 -8.54 -8.28
C VAL A 95 -4.45 -9.34 -6.98
N GLY A 96 -5.60 -9.54 -6.34
CA GLY A 96 -5.72 -10.30 -5.09
C GLY A 96 -5.32 -11.76 -5.18
N LYS A 97 -5.29 -12.37 -6.38
CA LYS A 97 -4.78 -13.74 -6.58
C LYS A 97 -3.25 -13.82 -6.38
N VAL A 98 -2.53 -12.73 -6.57
CA VAL A 98 -1.06 -12.68 -6.49
C VAL A 98 -0.59 -12.03 -5.20
N VAL A 99 -1.13 -10.85 -4.86
CA VAL A 99 -0.62 -10.05 -3.75
C VAL A 99 -1.26 -10.41 -2.40
N ASP A 100 -0.57 -10.03 -1.34
CA ASP A 100 -1.04 -10.23 0.04
C ASP A 100 -1.72 -8.97 0.57
N VAL A 101 -1.34 -7.81 0.03
CA VAL A 101 -1.89 -6.50 0.40
C VAL A 101 -2.26 -5.71 -0.85
N LEU A 102 -3.52 -5.29 -0.94
CA LEU A 102 -3.98 -4.33 -1.94
C LEU A 102 -3.90 -2.92 -1.35
N GLN A 103 -3.23 -2.01 -2.04
CA GLN A 103 -3.13 -0.61 -1.62
C GLN A 103 -4.05 0.28 -2.44
N ILE A 104 -4.85 1.08 -1.76
CA ILE A 104 -5.69 2.11 -2.38
C ILE A 104 -4.96 3.44 -2.31
N PRO A 105 -4.66 4.07 -3.47
CA PRO A 105 -4.00 5.37 -3.53
C PRO A 105 -4.78 6.48 -2.82
N ALA A 106 -4.08 7.50 -2.35
CA ALA A 106 -4.65 8.59 -1.56
C ALA A 106 -5.81 9.31 -2.26
N PHE A 107 -5.70 9.57 -3.57
CA PHE A 107 -6.75 10.25 -4.32
C PHE A 107 -8.05 9.43 -4.40
N MET A 108 -7.98 8.12 -4.21
CA MET A 108 -9.09 7.19 -4.36
C MET A 108 -9.62 6.68 -3.00
N CYS A 109 -9.12 7.18 -1.90
CA CYS A 109 -9.42 6.67 -0.55
C CYS A 109 -10.91 6.71 -0.17
N ARG A 110 -11.72 7.52 -0.83
CA ARG A 110 -13.17 7.63 -0.58
C ARG A 110 -14.06 6.85 -1.55
N GLN A 111 -13.49 6.22 -2.59
CA GLN A 111 -14.24 5.51 -3.63
C GLN A 111 -14.85 4.22 -3.06
N THR A 112 -16.15 4.25 -2.79
CA THR A 112 -16.85 3.16 -2.10
C THR A 112 -16.73 1.83 -2.83
N ASP A 113 -16.96 1.82 -4.15
CA ASP A 113 -16.92 0.59 -4.95
C ASP A 113 -15.53 -0.04 -4.95
N LEU A 114 -14.46 0.77 -4.99
CA LEU A 114 -13.08 0.29 -4.91
C LEU A 114 -12.77 -0.31 -3.54
N LEU A 115 -13.19 0.37 -2.45
CA LEU A 115 -13.01 -0.13 -1.09
C LEU A 115 -13.73 -1.47 -0.89
N VAL A 116 -14.98 -1.58 -1.33
CA VAL A 116 -15.78 -2.80 -1.21
C VAL A 116 -15.20 -3.93 -2.07
N ALA A 117 -14.77 -3.64 -3.30
CA ALA A 117 -14.15 -4.65 -4.16
C ALA A 117 -12.82 -5.16 -3.57
N ALA A 118 -11.99 -4.27 -3.03
CA ALA A 118 -10.76 -4.66 -2.35
C ALA A 118 -11.03 -5.53 -1.12
N ALA A 119 -12.00 -5.16 -0.28
CA ALA A 119 -12.39 -5.94 0.90
C ALA A 119 -12.83 -7.36 0.55
N LYS A 120 -13.60 -7.52 -0.53
CA LYS A 120 -14.10 -8.83 -1.01
C LYS A 120 -13.02 -9.81 -1.44
N THR A 121 -11.80 -9.35 -1.69
CA THR A 121 -10.67 -10.23 -2.05
C THR A 121 -10.20 -11.11 -0.88
N GLY A 122 -10.59 -10.78 0.35
CA GLY A 122 -10.10 -11.45 1.57
C GLY A 122 -8.62 -11.18 1.89
N LYS A 123 -8.00 -10.22 1.20
CA LYS A 123 -6.63 -9.78 1.44
C LYS A 123 -6.60 -8.58 2.38
N VAL A 124 -5.39 -8.21 2.84
CA VAL A 124 -5.20 -6.96 3.56
C VAL A 124 -5.48 -5.79 2.64
N VAL A 125 -6.23 -4.81 3.13
CA VAL A 125 -6.48 -3.55 2.40
C VAL A 125 -5.77 -2.42 3.12
N ASN A 126 -4.74 -1.86 2.49
CA ASN A 126 -4.06 -0.66 2.95
C ASN A 126 -4.61 0.57 2.23
N VAL A 127 -5.15 1.53 2.97
CA VAL A 127 -5.67 2.76 2.38
C VAL A 127 -4.77 3.93 2.74
N LYS A 128 -4.23 4.61 1.73
CA LYS A 128 -3.55 5.88 1.93
C LYS A 128 -4.56 6.99 2.18
N LYS A 129 -4.42 7.68 3.31
CA LYS A 129 -5.22 8.86 3.61
C LYS A 129 -5.04 9.92 2.52
N GLY A 130 -6.15 10.41 1.98
CA GLY A 130 -6.12 11.54 1.05
C GLY A 130 -5.50 12.79 1.69
N GLN A 131 -4.71 13.54 0.92
CA GLN A 131 -4.10 14.79 1.39
C GLN A 131 -5.13 15.85 1.77
N PHE A 132 -6.35 15.69 1.27
CA PHE A 132 -7.52 16.53 1.53
C PHE A 132 -8.37 16.09 2.73
N LEU A 133 -8.03 14.95 3.37
CA LEU A 133 -8.72 14.44 4.54
C LEU A 133 -8.01 14.81 5.84
N SER A 134 -8.78 15.11 6.85
CA SER A 134 -8.31 15.06 8.24
C SER A 134 -8.15 13.59 8.69
N PRO A 135 -7.33 13.31 9.72
CA PRO A 135 -7.21 11.95 10.26
C PRO A 135 -8.54 11.41 10.81
N PHE A 136 -9.42 12.28 11.31
CA PHE A 136 -10.74 11.88 11.83
C PHE A 136 -11.66 11.34 10.72
N GLU A 137 -11.56 11.86 9.49
CA GLU A 137 -12.38 11.41 8.37
C GLU A 137 -11.98 10.02 7.85
N MET A 138 -10.81 9.53 8.21
CA MET A 138 -10.43 8.13 7.94
C MET A 138 -11.36 7.13 8.61
N ARG A 139 -12.08 7.51 9.66
CA ARG A 139 -13.13 6.69 10.27
C ARG A 139 -14.15 6.23 9.23
N PHE A 140 -14.59 7.11 8.33
CA PHE A 140 -15.56 6.75 7.29
C PHE A 140 -15.02 5.75 6.26
N VAL A 141 -13.70 5.77 6.02
CA VAL A 141 -13.03 4.79 5.16
C VAL A 141 -12.99 3.43 5.87
N VAL A 142 -12.62 3.43 7.13
CA VAL A 142 -12.58 2.23 7.98
C VAL A 142 -13.98 1.62 8.09
N ASP A 143 -15.02 2.41 8.37
CA ASP A 143 -16.41 1.94 8.47
C ASP A 143 -16.88 1.22 7.19
N LYS A 144 -16.49 1.72 6.01
CA LYS A 144 -16.81 1.06 4.74
C LYS A 144 -16.11 -0.30 4.61
N LEU A 145 -14.84 -0.38 4.99
CA LEU A 145 -14.07 -1.62 4.92
C LEU A 145 -14.56 -2.64 5.96
N GLU A 146 -14.86 -2.20 7.19
CA GLU A 146 -15.45 -3.05 8.23
C GLU A 146 -16.83 -3.56 7.79
N GLY A 147 -17.69 -2.66 7.27
CA GLY A 147 -19.00 -3.02 6.72
C GLY A 147 -18.93 -3.99 5.55
N ALA A 148 -17.88 -3.90 4.73
CA ALA A 148 -17.59 -4.84 3.64
C ALA A 148 -16.85 -6.12 4.12
N LYS A 149 -16.61 -6.27 5.43
CA LYS A 149 -15.94 -7.42 6.06
C LYS A 149 -14.52 -7.65 5.54
N ALA A 150 -13.74 -6.57 5.38
CA ALA A 150 -12.32 -6.69 5.04
C ALA A 150 -11.58 -7.56 6.06
N ALA A 151 -10.73 -8.46 5.58
CA ALA A 151 -10.03 -9.42 6.44
C ALA A 151 -9.03 -8.73 7.41
N GLU A 152 -8.35 -7.71 6.91
CA GLU A 152 -7.43 -6.87 7.69
C GLU A 152 -7.35 -5.49 7.03
N ILE A 153 -7.35 -4.43 7.83
CA ILE A 153 -7.32 -3.03 7.36
C ILE A 153 -6.06 -2.36 7.88
N TRP A 154 -5.34 -1.66 7.00
CA TRP A 154 -4.24 -0.77 7.35
C TRP A 154 -4.54 0.64 6.87
N GLN A 155 -4.07 1.63 7.62
CA GLN A 155 -4.26 3.04 7.34
C GLN A 155 -2.90 3.71 7.17
N THR A 156 -2.67 4.39 6.05
CA THR A 156 -1.39 5.05 5.79
C THR A 156 -1.56 6.56 5.71
N ASP A 157 -0.85 7.31 6.55
CA ASP A 157 -0.73 8.77 6.41
C ASP A 157 0.43 9.11 5.47
N ARG A 158 0.20 10.04 4.57
CA ARG A 158 1.19 10.61 3.65
C ARG A 158 1.18 12.14 3.64
N GLY A 159 0.76 12.75 4.72
CA GLY A 159 0.63 14.19 4.85
C GLY A 159 -0.70 14.75 4.35
N THR A 160 -0.91 15.99 4.69
CA THR A 160 -2.09 16.80 4.34
C THR A 160 -1.63 18.03 3.58
N THR A 161 -2.40 18.44 2.57
CA THR A 161 -2.11 19.65 1.80
C THR A 161 -2.14 20.90 2.69
N PHE A 162 -1.07 21.68 2.64
CA PHE A 162 -0.93 22.95 3.33
C PHE A 162 -0.58 24.05 2.32
N GLY A 163 -1.59 24.79 1.89
CA GLY A 163 -1.46 25.69 0.74
C GLY A 163 -1.25 24.95 -0.57
N TYR A 164 -0.48 25.55 -1.49
CA TYR A 164 -0.18 24.97 -2.80
C TYR A 164 1.15 24.21 -2.77
N GLN A 165 1.14 22.97 -3.30
CA GLN A 165 2.34 22.13 -3.53
C GLN A 165 3.13 21.73 -2.27
N ASN A 166 2.64 22.05 -1.07
CA ASN A 166 3.26 21.65 0.18
C ASN A 166 2.42 20.58 0.89
N LEU A 167 3.11 19.66 1.54
CA LEU A 167 2.50 18.66 2.42
C LEU A 167 3.05 18.83 3.83
N VAL A 168 2.20 18.61 4.82
CA VAL A 168 2.58 18.58 6.24
C VAL A 168 2.11 17.26 6.84
N VAL A 169 3.01 16.56 7.51
CA VAL A 169 2.65 15.41 8.34
C VAL A 169 2.35 15.90 9.74
N ASP A 170 1.10 15.83 10.12
CA ASP A 170 0.70 16.06 11.50
C ASP A 170 0.87 14.76 12.30
N MET A 171 1.87 14.72 13.17
CA MET A 171 2.18 13.51 13.96
C MET A 171 1.03 13.09 14.87
N ARG A 172 0.08 13.99 15.17
CA ARG A 172 -1.16 13.66 15.91
C ARG A 172 -2.10 12.76 15.10
N SER A 173 -1.94 12.71 13.76
CA SER A 173 -2.72 11.82 12.89
C SER A 173 -2.59 10.35 13.29
N PHE A 174 -1.40 9.93 13.70
CA PHE A 174 -1.13 8.52 14.01
C PHE A 174 -1.95 8.01 15.20
N PRO A 175 -1.92 8.63 16.38
CA PRO A 175 -2.75 8.17 17.49
C PRO A 175 -4.25 8.33 17.22
N ILE A 176 -4.68 9.34 16.46
CA ILE A 176 -6.09 9.51 16.07
C ILE A 176 -6.54 8.32 15.22
N MET A 177 -5.81 8.00 14.15
CA MET A 177 -6.15 6.91 13.24
C MET A 177 -5.99 5.54 13.92
N ALA A 178 -4.98 5.35 14.77
CA ALA A 178 -4.80 4.12 15.55
C ALA A 178 -5.98 3.87 16.52
N GLY A 179 -6.62 4.94 16.98
CA GLY A 179 -7.83 4.86 17.80
C GLY A 179 -9.03 4.18 17.11
N PHE A 180 -8.99 3.99 15.80
CA PHE A 180 -10.00 3.22 15.04
C PHE A 180 -9.77 1.70 15.10
N GLY A 181 -8.74 1.24 15.81
CA GLY A 181 -8.50 -0.18 16.07
C GLY A 181 -7.66 -0.91 15.00
N HIS A 182 -7.13 -0.19 14.03
CA HIS A 182 -6.34 -0.75 12.93
C HIS A 182 -4.92 -0.19 12.88
N PRO A 183 -3.94 -0.95 12.35
CA PRO A 183 -2.57 -0.46 12.17
C PRO A 183 -2.52 0.84 11.38
N THR A 184 -1.67 1.75 11.85
CA THR A 184 -1.41 3.03 11.19
C THR A 184 0.04 3.10 10.73
N ILE A 185 0.26 3.47 9.48
CA ILE A 185 1.54 3.45 8.79
C ILE A 185 1.91 4.87 8.38
N MET A 186 3.18 5.24 8.52
CA MET A 186 3.73 6.48 7.99
C MET A 186 4.34 6.22 6.61
N ASP A 187 3.88 6.92 5.58
CA ASP A 187 4.55 6.97 4.28
C ASP A 187 5.65 8.02 4.31
N ALA A 188 6.84 7.62 4.71
CA ALA A 188 7.99 8.51 4.83
C ALA A 188 8.61 8.93 3.48
N THR A 189 8.18 8.31 2.38
CA THR A 189 8.70 8.59 1.04
C THR A 189 7.97 9.73 0.34
N HIS A 190 6.63 9.79 0.53
CA HIS A 190 5.75 10.69 -0.22
C HIS A 190 5.10 11.77 0.65
N ALA A 191 5.52 11.89 1.91
CA ALA A 191 5.03 12.91 2.84
C ALA A 191 5.87 14.19 2.78
#